data_0ab01fe114a66d37a13dab7b145d3517
#
_entry.id   0ab01fe114a66d37a13dab7b145d3517
#
_cell.length_a   1.000
_cell.length_b   1.000
_cell.length_c   1.000
_cell.angle_alpha   90.00
_cell.angle_beta   90.00
_cell.angle_gamma   90.00
#
_symmetry.space_group_name_H-M   'P 1'
#
loop_
_entity.id
_entity.type
_entity.pdbx_description
1 polymer ?
#
loop_
_entity_poly.entity_id
_entity_poly.type
_entity_poly.pdbx_seq_one_letter_code
_entity_poly.pdbx_strand_id
1 'polypeptide(L)'
;MQKRLGFIGVIIHNRRKTAPLVNNILTEFGDLIIGRMGIPHVKKEYSVIVVIVDASTDELGALTGKLGKLEGVSVKSALSKEEI
;
A
#
# COMPACT_ATOMS: atom_id res chain seq x y z
N MET A 1 10.27 4.20 -17.91
CA MET A 1 9.97 2.95 -17.19
C MET A 1 8.58 2.47 -17.51
N GLN A 2 8.44 1.20 -17.63
CA GLN A 2 7.18 0.57 -18.02
C GLN A 2 6.25 0.43 -16.83
N LYS A 3 5.07 0.98 -16.96
CA LYS A 3 4.10 0.96 -15.86
C LYS A 3 3.06 -0.11 -16.08
N ARG A 4 2.58 -0.65 -14.97
CA ARG A 4 1.57 -1.71 -14.96
C ARG A 4 0.53 -1.39 -13.90
N LEU A 5 -0.68 -1.80 -14.17
CA LEU A 5 -1.73 -1.72 -13.16
C LEU A 5 -1.48 -2.80 -12.12
N GLY A 6 -1.75 -2.46 -10.88
CA GLY A 6 -1.58 -3.40 -9.79
C GLY A 6 -2.31 -2.96 -8.55
N PHE A 7 -2.09 -3.73 -7.49
CA PHE A 7 -2.71 -3.40 -6.21
C PHE A 7 -1.81 -3.80 -5.06
N ILE A 8 -2.01 -3.14 -3.94
CA ILE A 8 -1.28 -3.40 -2.70
C ILE A 8 -2.30 -3.56 -1.60
N GLY A 9 -2.23 -4.68 -0.88
CA GLY A 9 -3.02 -4.89 0.32
C GLY A 9 -2.15 -4.64 1.54
N VAL A 10 -2.65 -3.84 2.46
CA VAL A 10 -1.94 -3.46 3.68
C VAL A 10 -2.80 -3.79 4.87
N ILE A 11 -2.29 -4.61 5.78
CA ILE A 11 -2.98 -4.94 7.03
C ILE A 11 -2.19 -4.30 8.15
N ILE A 12 -2.86 -3.49 8.95
CA ILE A 12 -2.24 -2.74 10.04
C ILE A 12 -2.75 -3.30 11.36
N HIS A 13 -1.85 -3.76 12.22
CA HIS A 13 -2.17 -4.37 13.50
C HIS A 13 -2.60 -3.35 14.56
N ASN A 14 -1.88 -2.25 14.66
CA ASN A 14 -2.17 -1.22 15.66
C ASN A 14 -2.50 0.07 14.93
N ARG A 15 -3.77 0.24 14.64
CA ARG A 15 -4.26 1.34 13.86
C ARG A 15 -3.84 2.70 14.41
N ARG A 16 -3.99 2.91 15.73
CA ARG A 16 -3.71 4.21 16.33
C ARG A 16 -2.26 4.63 16.15
N LYS A 17 -1.35 3.71 16.36
CA LYS A 17 0.08 3.99 16.30
C LYS A 17 0.58 4.03 14.87
N THR A 18 0.14 3.11 14.04
CA THR A 18 0.78 2.81 12.76
C THR A 18 0.07 3.44 11.56
N ALA A 19 -1.25 3.62 11.61
CA ALA A 19 -1.97 4.16 10.46
C ALA A 19 -1.45 5.52 10.00
N PRO A 20 -1.10 6.47 10.89
CA PRO A 20 -0.53 7.73 10.44
C PRO A 20 0.77 7.57 9.65
N LEU A 21 1.60 6.60 10.03
CA LEU A 21 2.85 6.32 9.34
C LEU A 21 2.59 5.75 7.95
N VAL A 22 1.62 4.83 7.85
CA VAL A 22 1.21 4.26 6.56
C VAL A 22 0.66 5.36 5.66
N ASN A 23 -0.21 6.22 6.18
CA ASN A 23 -0.79 7.30 5.40
C ASN A 23 0.26 8.28 4.91
N ASN A 24 1.28 8.57 5.69
CA ASN A 24 2.37 9.44 5.27
C ASN A 24 3.13 8.84 4.07
N ILE A 25 3.40 7.55 4.13
CA ILE A 25 4.08 6.86 3.03
C ILE A 25 3.20 6.86 1.77
N LEU A 26 1.91 6.58 1.91
CA LEU A 26 1.00 6.59 0.77
C LEU A 26 0.93 7.98 0.14
N THR A 27 0.96 9.02 0.94
CA THR A 27 0.97 10.40 0.44
C THR A 27 2.27 10.68 -0.34
N GLU A 28 3.38 10.22 0.19
CA GLU A 28 4.67 10.38 -0.48
C GLU A 28 4.67 9.75 -1.88
N PHE A 29 3.98 8.62 -2.04
CA PHE A 29 3.90 7.91 -3.30
C PHE A 29 2.60 8.17 -4.05
N GLY A 30 1.96 9.29 -3.76
CA GLY A 30 0.63 9.61 -4.31
C GLY A 30 0.56 9.58 -5.83
N ASP A 31 1.64 9.91 -6.52
CA ASP A 31 1.66 9.92 -7.99
C ASP A 31 1.45 8.53 -8.60
N LEU A 32 1.72 7.48 -7.85
CA LEU A 32 1.53 6.10 -8.32
C LEU A 32 0.11 5.60 -8.06
N ILE A 33 -0.63 6.28 -7.19
CA ILE A 33 -1.88 5.76 -6.65
C ILE A 33 -3.06 6.27 -7.46
N ILE A 34 -3.84 5.33 -8.04
CA ILE A 34 -5.04 5.65 -8.79
C ILE A 34 -6.25 5.74 -7.87
N GLY A 35 -6.30 4.88 -6.86
CA GLY A 35 -7.40 4.87 -5.93
C GLY A 35 -7.06 4.06 -4.70
N ARG A 36 -7.84 4.23 -3.65
CA ARG A 36 -7.63 3.48 -2.43
C ARG A 36 -8.94 3.30 -1.68
N MET A 37 -9.00 2.24 -0.89
CA MET A 37 -10.13 1.98 -0.03
C MET A 37 -9.59 1.46 1.29
N GLY A 38 -10.12 1.95 2.38
CA GLY A 38 -9.68 1.50 3.69
C GLY A 38 -10.86 1.19 4.60
N ILE A 39 -10.71 0.16 5.41
CA ILE A 39 -11.66 -0.17 6.46
C ILE A 39 -10.92 -0.06 7.79
N PRO A 40 -11.21 1.00 8.57
CA PRO A 40 -10.42 1.30 9.75
C PRO A 40 -10.61 0.35 10.92
N HIS A 41 -11.77 -0.30 11.00
CA HIS A 41 -12.08 -1.21 12.12
C HIS A 41 -12.63 -2.52 11.58
N VAL A 42 -11.73 -3.35 11.10
CA VAL A 42 -12.14 -4.68 10.62
C VAL A 42 -12.40 -5.56 11.83
N LYS A 43 -11.48 -5.53 12.79
CA LYS A 43 -11.51 -6.43 13.91
C LYS A 43 -10.48 -5.92 14.94
N LYS A 44 -10.91 -5.67 16.17
CA LYS A 44 -10.06 -5.12 17.23
C LYS A 44 -9.35 -3.85 16.76
N GLU A 45 -8.03 -3.79 16.88
CA GLU A 45 -7.22 -2.66 16.44
C GLU A 45 -6.72 -2.79 15.00
N TYR A 46 -7.24 -3.74 14.26
CA TYR A 46 -6.81 -3.99 12.88
C TYR A 46 -7.52 -3.07 11.89
N SER A 47 -6.78 -2.63 10.91
CA SER A 47 -7.37 -1.97 9.75
C SER A 47 -6.76 -2.55 8.48
N VAL A 48 -7.48 -2.41 7.37
CA VAL A 48 -7.04 -2.90 6.07
C VAL A 48 -7.18 -1.78 5.06
N ILE A 49 -6.13 -1.58 4.28
CA ILE A 49 -6.14 -0.60 3.19
C ILE A 49 -5.76 -1.33 1.90
N VAL A 50 -6.51 -1.07 0.85
CA VAL A 50 -6.20 -1.58 -0.50
C VAL A 50 -5.93 -0.38 -1.39
N VAL A 51 -4.83 -0.44 -2.12
CA VAL A 51 -4.38 0.66 -2.97
C VAL A 51 -4.25 0.14 -4.39
N ILE A 52 -4.84 0.87 -5.34
CA ILE A 52 -4.71 0.56 -6.75
C ILE A 52 -3.62 1.46 -7.31
N VAL A 53 -2.66 0.88 -8.02
CA VAL A 53 -1.50 1.62 -8.50
C VAL A 53 -1.28 1.44 -10.00
N ASP A 54 -0.61 2.42 -10.58
CA ASP A 54 -0.03 2.32 -11.92
C ASP A 54 1.45 2.61 -11.72
N ALA A 55 2.28 1.57 -11.78
CA ALA A 55 3.66 1.68 -11.31
C ALA A 55 4.58 0.72 -12.06
N SER A 56 5.85 1.09 -12.13
CA SER A 56 6.89 0.16 -12.56
C SER A 56 7.22 -0.80 -11.42
N THR A 57 7.94 -1.88 -11.72
CA THR A 57 8.36 -2.81 -10.68
C THR A 57 9.24 -2.12 -9.63
N ASP A 58 10.10 -1.21 -10.06
CA ASP A 58 10.99 -0.50 -9.13
C ASP A 58 10.19 0.43 -8.22
N GLU A 59 9.21 1.13 -8.77
CA GLU A 59 8.35 2.02 -8.00
C GLU A 59 7.53 1.24 -6.98
N LEU A 60 6.95 0.12 -7.41
CA LEU A 60 6.19 -0.73 -6.50
C LEU A 60 7.08 -1.26 -5.39
N GLY A 61 8.29 -1.69 -5.74
CA GLY A 61 9.25 -2.20 -4.76
C GLY A 61 9.63 -1.15 -3.72
N ALA A 62 9.81 0.09 -4.15
CA ALA A 62 10.12 1.18 -3.22
C ALA A 62 8.99 1.43 -2.23
N LEU A 63 7.75 1.47 -2.74
CA LEU A 63 6.58 1.69 -1.90
C LEU A 63 6.35 0.54 -0.93
N THR A 64 6.32 -0.69 -1.43
CA THR A 64 6.08 -1.85 -0.58
C THR A 64 7.21 -2.07 0.41
N GLY A 65 8.44 -1.74 0.04
CA GLY A 65 9.58 -1.82 0.94
C GLY A 65 9.45 -0.88 2.12
N LYS A 66 9.03 0.35 1.87
CA LYS A 66 8.81 1.30 2.96
C LYS A 66 7.68 0.88 3.88
N LEU A 67 6.57 0.42 3.29
CA LEU A 67 5.43 -0.05 4.09
C LEU A 67 5.82 -1.26 4.93
N GLY A 68 6.55 -2.19 4.34
CA GLY A 68 6.93 -3.43 5.02
C GLY A 68 7.92 -3.26 6.16
N LYS A 69 8.62 -2.12 6.21
CA LYS A 69 9.52 -1.83 7.32
C LYS A 69 8.80 -1.39 8.59
N LEU A 70 7.55 -1.00 8.48
CA LEU A 70 6.80 -0.54 9.64
C LEU A 70 6.41 -1.72 10.51
N GLU A 71 6.58 -1.56 11.81
CA GLU A 71 6.19 -2.58 12.78
C GLU A 71 4.67 -2.75 12.76
N GLY A 72 4.23 -4.01 12.74
CA GLY A 72 2.80 -4.30 12.76
C GLY A 72 2.09 -4.10 11.43
N VAL A 73 2.83 -4.09 10.33
CA VAL A 73 2.25 -3.94 8.99
C VAL A 73 2.57 -5.17 8.15
N SER A 74 1.54 -5.72 7.53
CA SER A 74 1.67 -6.80 6.55
C SER A 74 1.32 -6.26 5.18
N VAL A 75 2.13 -6.54 4.17
CA VAL A 75 1.96 -6.01 2.83
C VAL A 75 2.00 -7.14 1.81
N LYS A 76 1.03 -7.14 0.89
CA LYS A 76 1.03 -8.02 -0.28
C LYS A 76 0.69 -7.19 -1.50
N SER A 77 1.32 -7.49 -2.61
CA SER A 77 1.09 -6.73 -3.83
C SER A 77 1.17 -7.61 -5.04
N ALA A 78 0.60 -7.13 -6.13
CA ALA A 78 0.68 -7.77 -7.43
C ALA A 78 0.60 -6.71 -8.51
N LEU A 79 1.33 -6.91 -9.60
CA LEU A 79 1.22 -6.12 -10.81
C LEU A 79 0.69 -7.00 -11.92
N SER A 80 -0.02 -6.40 -12.87
CA SER A 80 -0.45 -7.14 -14.06
C SER A 80 0.79 -7.57 -14.82
N LYS A 81 0.65 -8.64 -15.59
CA LYS A 81 1.76 -9.14 -16.41
C LYS A 81 2.04 -8.25 -17.60
N GLU A 82 1.05 -7.51 -18.04
CA GLU A 82 1.13 -6.68 -19.23
C GLU A 82 1.19 -5.21 -18.87
N GLU A 83 1.92 -4.49 -19.69
CA GLU A 83 1.89 -3.02 -19.62
C GLU A 83 0.59 -2.55 -20.25
N ILE A 84 0.03 -1.55 -19.66
CA ILE A 84 -1.23 -1.00 -20.15
C ILE A 84 -1.06 0.48 -20.45
#